data_b321abdeffc6b0ac84e760b833778dda
#
_entry.id   b321abdeffc6b0ac84e760b833778dda
#
_cell.length_a   1.000
_cell.length_b   1.000
_cell.length_c   1.000
_cell.angle_alpha   90.00
_cell.angle_beta   90.00
_cell.angle_gamma   90.00
#
_symmetry.space_group_name_H-M   'P 1'
#
loop_
_entity.id
_entity.type
_entity.pdbx_description
1 polymer ?
#
loop_
_entity_poly.entity_id
_entity_poly.type
_entity_poly.pdbx_seq_one_letter_code
_entity_poly.pdbx_strand_id
1 'polypeptide(L)'
;MKEDTLTIQKVLEAISNEEAQELFNVIAEDKNSYDLVASGIMCRRQYYRRLAKLIRLNLIKRVGKKYALTTFGYVVYETQLTLVMAIASYNAINSVNMIPTNEGIEVANEMIL
;
A
#
# COMPACT_ATOMS: atom_id res chain seq x y z
N MET A 1 21.58 14.88 -7.86
CA MET A 1 20.60 15.87 -7.41
C MET A 1 19.84 15.35 -6.22
N LYS A 2 19.63 16.20 -5.27
CA LYS A 2 18.96 15.77 -4.03
C LYS A 2 17.49 15.50 -4.24
N GLU A 3 16.84 16.18 -5.19
CA GLU A 3 15.43 15.94 -5.43
C GLU A 3 15.16 14.56 -5.99
N ASP A 4 16.18 13.91 -6.53
CA ASP A 4 16.04 12.56 -7.07
C ASP A 4 16.25 11.49 -6.01
N THR A 5 16.68 11.88 -4.82
CA THR A 5 16.91 10.91 -3.75
C THR A 5 15.57 10.38 -3.25
N LEU A 6 15.45 9.06 -3.28
CA LEU A 6 14.25 8.41 -2.78
C LEU A 6 14.26 8.40 -1.25
N THR A 7 13.13 8.78 -0.66
CA THR A 7 12.98 8.76 0.79
C THR A 7 11.74 7.98 1.15
N ILE A 8 11.69 7.52 2.39
CA ILE A 8 10.51 6.82 2.90
C ILE A 8 9.27 7.71 2.82
N GLN A 9 9.46 9.01 3.04
CA GLN A 9 8.35 9.96 2.98
C GLN A 9 7.75 10.03 1.59
N LYS A 10 8.58 10.03 0.56
CA LYS A 10 8.10 10.06 -0.82
C LYS A 10 7.31 8.81 -1.16
N VAL A 11 7.80 7.66 -0.73
CA VAL A 11 7.11 6.39 -0.98
C VAL A 11 5.78 6.35 -0.25
N LEU A 12 5.78 6.68 1.05
CA LEU A 12 4.55 6.65 1.84
C LEU A 12 3.51 7.63 1.29
N GLU A 13 3.95 8.80 0.86
CA GLU A 13 3.05 9.80 0.29
C GLU A 13 2.38 9.28 -0.97
N ALA A 14 3.10 8.53 -1.77
CA ALA A 14 2.58 8.02 -3.04
C ALA A 14 1.51 6.94 -2.85
N ILE A 15 1.53 6.24 -1.71
CA ILE A 15 0.61 5.13 -1.47
C ILE A 15 -0.26 5.34 -0.22
N SER A 16 -0.35 6.57 0.28
CA SER A 16 -0.97 6.83 1.58
C SER A 16 -2.49 6.93 1.55
N ASN A 17 -3.10 7.27 0.42
CA ASN A 17 -4.56 7.37 0.40
C ASN A 17 -5.18 6.14 -0.25
N GLU A 18 -6.48 5.97 -0.03
CA GLU A 18 -7.20 4.79 -0.48
C GLU A 18 -7.09 4.55 -1.98
N GLU A 19 -7.22 5.62 -2.77
CA GLU A 19 -7.17 5.48 -4.22
C GLU A 19 -5.79 5.04 -4.69
N ALA A 20 -4.74 5.61 -4.10
CA ALA A 20 -3.38 5.23 -4.45
C ALA A 20 -3.11 3.78 -4.07
N GLN A 21 -3.58 3.35 -2.90
CA GLN A 21 -3.42 1.97 -2.46
C GLN A 21 -4.18 1.02 -3.37
N GLU A 22 -5.39 1.40 -3.76
CA GLU A 22 -6.19 0.58 -4.65
C GLU A 22 -5.46 0.37 -5.97
N LEU A 23 -4.92 1.43 -6.54
CA LEU A 23 -4.18 1.35 -7.79
C LEU A 23 -2.95 0.46 -7.65
N PHE A 24 -2.18 0.67 -6.60
CA PHE A 24 -0.97 -0.10 -6.35
C PHE A 24 -1.30 -1.59 -6.16
N ASN A 25 -2.35 -1.87 -5.39
CA ASN A 25 -2.77 -3.26 -5.14
C ASN A 25 -3.25 -3.96 -6.41
N VAL A 26 -4.03 -3.26 -7.23
CA VAL A 26 -4.53 -3.84 -8.47
C VAL A 26 -3.37 -4.19 -9.41
N ILE A 27 -2.37 -3.34 -9.47
CA ILE A 27 -1.18 -3.61 -10.28
C ILE A 27 -0.39 -4.78 -9.70
N ALA A 28 -0.26 -4.83 -8.38
CA ALA A 28 0.44 -5.92 -7.71
C ALA A 28 -0.22 -7.26 -7.95
N GLU A 29 -1.55 -7.27 -8.07
CA GLU A 29 -2.32 -8.49 -8.30
C GLU A 29 -2.43 -8.85 -9.78
N ASP A 30 -1.70 -8.14 -10.62
CA ASP A 30 -1.68 -8.38 -12.07
C ASP A 30 -3.05 -8.23 -12.72
N LYS A 31 -3.83 -7.29 -12.22
CA LYS A 31 -5.14 -6.98 -12.79
C LYS A 31 -5.04 -5.76 -13.69
N ASN A 32 -6.06 -5.57 -14.51
CA ASN A 32 -6.12 -4.40 -15.40
C ASN A 32 -6.46 -3.16 -14.58
N SER A 33 -5.46 -2.30 -14.38
CA SER A 33 -5.64 -1.12 -13.52
C SER A 33 -6.59 -0.10 -14.13
N TYR A 34 -6.75 -0.08 -15.46
CA TYR A 34 -7.68 0.87 -16.08
C TYR A 34 -9.13 0.59 -15.69
N ASP A 35 -9.43 -0.61 -15.22
CA ASP A 35 -10.77 -0.93 -14.74
C ASP A 35 -11.21 0.00 -13.61
N LEU A 36 -10.26 0.59 -12.88
CA LEU A 36 -10.59 1.58 -11.85
C LEU A 36 -11.24 2.83 -12.46
N VAL A 37 -10.81 3.20 -13.66
CA VAL A 37 -11.42 4.33 -14.39
C VAL A 37 -12.74 3.89 -15.01
N ALA A 38 -12.74 2.71 -15.63
CA ALA A 38 -13.93 2.22 -16.32
C ALA A 38 -15.10 2.01 -15.34
N SER A 39 -14.82 1.62 -14.12
CA SER A 39 -15.86 1.38 -13.11
C SER A 39 -16.24 2.62 -12.33
N GLY A 40 -15.57 3.75 -12.58
CA GLY A 40 -15.90 5.01 -11.91
C GLY A 40 -15.27 5.18 -10.56
N ILE A 41 -14.40 4.25 -10.12
CA ILE A 41 -13.74 4.36 -8.83
C ILE A 41 -12.76 5.52 -8.83
N MET A 42 -12.15 5.79 -9.97
CA MET A 42 -11.12 6.83 -10.08
C MET A 42 -11.32 7.57 -11.39
N CYS A 43 -11.13 8.89 -11.41
CA CYS A 43 -11.22 9.63 -12.65
C CYS A 43 -9.92 9.49 -13.45
N ARG A 44 -10.04 9.67 -14.77
CA ARG A 44 -8.90 9.47 -15.67
C ARG A 44 -7.70 10.32 -15.31
N ARG A 45 -7.92 11.58 -14.94
CA ARG A 45 -6.84 12.50 -14.63
C ARG A 45 -6.04 12.01 -13.42
N GLN A 46 -6.74 11.58 -12.38
CA GLN A 46 -6.08 11.07 -11.18
C GLN A 46 -5.37 9.76 -11.46
N TYR A 47 -5.98 8.91 -12.26
CA TYR A 47 -5.39 7.63 -12.63
C TYR A 47 -4.00 7.84 -13.25
N TYR A 48 -3.91 8.69 -14.27
CA TYR A 48 -2.63 8.91 -14.94
C TYR A 48 -1.64 9.65 -14.08
N ARG A 49 -2.13 10.56 -13.25
CA ARG A 49 -1.24 11.28 -12.33
C ARG A 49 -0.60 10.33 -11.32
N ARG A 50 -1.40 9.42 -10.78
CA ARG A 50 -0.90 8.46 -9.80
C ARG A 50 0.04 7.45 -10.44
N LEU A 51 -0.29 7.00 -11.65
CA LEU A 51 0.62 6.13 -12.38
C LEU A 51 1.97 6.80 -12.60
N ALA A 52 1.96 8.04 -13.04
CA ALA A 52 3.19 8.78 -13.29
C ALA A 52 4.04 8.88 -12.02
N LYS A 53 3.39 9.10 -10.88
CA LYS A 53 4.10 9.20 -9.62
C LYS A 53 4.72 7.87 -9.21
N LEU A 54 3.97 6.79 -9.37
CA LEU A 54 4.48 5.45 -9.04
C LEU A 54 5.65 5.07 -9.94
N ILE A 55 5.58 5.44 -11.21
CA ILE A 55 6.68 5.18 -12.16
C ILE A 55 7.91 6.00 -11.74
N ARG A 56 7.71 7.26 -11.42
CA ARG A 56 8.82 8.15 -11.05
C ARG A 56 9.54 7.64 -9.81
N LEU A 57 8.82 7.05 -8.88
CA LEU A 57 9.41 6.49 -7.66
C LEU A 57 9.93 5.08 -7.87
N ASN A 58 9.86 4.58 -9.10
CA ASN A 58 10.37 3.26 -9.45
C ASN A 58 9.65 2.12 -8.73
N LEU A 59 8.37 2.33 -8.42
CA LEU A 59 7.55 1.30 -7.80
C LEU A 59 6.88 0.41 -8.84
N ILE A 60 6.54 0.98 -9.99
CA ILE A 60 5.94 0.23 -11.08
C ILE A 60 6.68 0.53 -12.38
N LYS A 61 6.48 -0.34 -13.37
CA LYS A 61 7.02 -0.15 -14.71
C LYS A 61 5.98 -0.57 -15.72
N ARG A 62 6.10 -0.05 -16.92
CA ARG A 62 5.22 -0.45 -18.00
C ARG A 62 5.78 -1.68 -18.69
N VAL A 63 4.95 -2.68 -18.91
CA VAL A 63 5.32 -3.90 -19.60
C VAL A 63 4.27 -4.13 -20.68
N GLY A 64 4.62 -3.77 -21.93
CA GLY A 64 3.65 -3.81 -23.01
C GLY A 64 2.53 -2.83 -22.75
N LYS A 65 1.30 -3.34 -22.67
CA LYS A 65 0.12 -2.51 -22.42
C LYS A 65 -0.30 -2.51 -20.95
N LYS A 66 0.47 -3.19 -20.11
CA LYS A 66 0.15 -3.31 -18.70
C LYS A 66 1.20 -2.62 -17.84
N TYR A 67 0.89 -2.51 -16.56
CA TYR A 67 1.83 -2.05 -15.56
C TYR A 67 2.13 -3.20 -14.62
N ALA A 68 3.35 -3.25 -14.12
CA ALA A 68 3.79 -4.31 -13.21
C ALA A 68 4.66 -3.69 -12.14
N LEU A 69 4.80 -4.38 -11.01
CA LEU A 69 5.70 -3.93 -9.97
C LEU A 69 7.14 -4.12 -10.40
N THR A 70 7.99 -3.18 -10.03
CA THR A 70 9.43 -3.38 -10.10
C THR A 70 9.83 -4.27 -8.93
N THR A 71 11.10 -4.69 -8.89
CA THR A 71 11.60 -5.42 -7.73
C THR A 71 11.43 -4.58 -6.46
N PHE A 72 11.75 -3.30 -6.54
CA PHE A 72 11.55 -2.39 -5.42
C PHE A 72 10.08 -2.29 -5.04
N GLY A 73 9.20 -2.17 -6.04
CA GLY A 73 7.76 -2.13 -5.78
C GLY A 73 7.27 -3.38 -5.08
N TYR A 74 7.84 -4.52 -5.41
CA TYR A 74 7.48 -5.77 -4.75
C TYR A 74 7.84 -5.75 -3.27
N VAL A 75 9.02 -5.24 -2.94
CA VAL A 75 9.44 -5.12 -1.55
C VAL A 75 8.49 -4.20 -0.79
N VAL A 76 8.12 -3.08 -1.40
CA VAL A 76 7.20 -2.13 -0.77
C VAL A 76 5.83 -2.78 -0.55
N TYR A 77 5.35 -3.51 -1.55
CA TYR A 77 4.06 -4.18 -1.46
C TYR A 77 4.05 -5.22 -0.34
N GLU A 78 5.10 -6.03 -0.25
CA GLU A 78 5.21 -7.04 0.81
C GLU A 78 5.25 -6.41 2.19
N THR A 79 5.96 -5.30 2.32
CA THR A 79 6.03 -4.56 3.56
C THR A 79 4.65 -4.02 3.95
N GLN A 80 3.90 -3.52 2.96
CA GLN A 80 2.56 -3.03 3.17
C GLN A 80 1.62 -4.14 3.66
N LEU A 81 1.71 -5.32 3.06
CA LEU A 81 0.91 -6.46 3.49
C LEU A 81 1.24 -6.85 4.92
N THR A 82 2.50 -6.86 5.28
CA THR A 82 2.92 -7.18 6.64
C THR A 82 2.30 -6.20 7.63
N LEU A 83 2.31 -4.92 7.28
CA LEU A 83 1.72 -3.90 8.14
C LEU A 83 0.20 -4.08 8.26
N VAL A 84 -0.47 -4.40 7.15
CA VAL A 84 -1.91 -4.67 7.17
C VAL A 84 -2.22 -5.82 8.10
N MET A 85 -1.44 -6.88 8.03
CA MET A 85 -1.64 -8.05 8.89
C MET A 85 -1.40 -7.72 10.36
N ALA A 86 -0.39 -6.91 10.62
CA ALA A 86 -0.09 -6.48 11.99
C ALA A 86 -1.25 -5.66 12.57
N ILE A 87 -1.80 -4.75 11.77
CA ILE A 87 -2.93 -3.93 12.20
C ILE A 87 -4.16 -4.80 12.44
N ALA A 88 -4.41 -5.76 11.56
CA ALA A 88 -5.55 -6.67 11.71
C ALA A 88 -5.42 -7.48 12.99
N SER A 89 -4.22 -7.97 13.31
CA SER A 89 -3.97 -8.71 14.53
C SER A 89 -4.19 -7.83 15.76
N TYR A 90 -3.69 -6.61 15.72
CA TYR A 90 -3.86 -5.67 16.80
C TYR A 90 -5.35 -5.39 17.06
N ASN A 91 -6.11 -5.14 16.00
CA ASN A 91 -7.54 -4.86 16.12
C ASN A 91 -8.31 -6.08 16.64
N ALA A 92 -7.94 -7.27 16.20
CA ALA A 92 -8.59 -8.49 16.68
C ALA A 92 -8.35 -8.68 18.17
N ILE A 93 -7.13 -8.44 18.65
CA ILE A 93 -6.81 -8.57 20.06
C ILE A 93 -7.58 -7.53 20.88
N ASN A 94 -7.61 -6.30 20.42
CA ASN A 94 -8.34 -5.25 21.11
C ASN A 94 -9.85 -5.52 21.14
N SER A 95 -10.37 -6.12 20.07
CA SER A 95 -11.76 -6.47 19.99
C SER A 95 -12.12 -7.58 20.98
N VAL A 96 -11.24 -8.58 21.11
CA VAL A 96 -11.45 -9.68 22.04
C VAL A 96 -11.28 -9.20 23.48
N ASN A 97 -10.33 -8.31 23.72
CA ASN A 97 -10.02 -7.80 25.05
C ASN A 97 -10.74 -6.50 25.34
N MET A 98 -12.06 -6.54 25.20
CA MET A 98 -12.89 -5.37 25.51
C MET A 98 -12.81 -5.00 26.97
N ILE A 99 -12.51 -5.96 27.83
CA ILE A 99 -12.32 -5.70 29.26
C ILE A 99 -10.85 -5.36 29.47
N PRO A 100 -10.56 -4.12 29.90
CA PRO A 100 -9.16 -3.74 30.10
C PRO A 100 -8.57 -4.45 31.30
N THR A 101 -7.69 -5.39 31.05
CA THR A 101 -6.92 -6.06 32.08
C THR A 101 -5.45 -5.90 31.75
N ASN A 102 -4.61 -5.94 32.79
CA ASN A 102 -3.17 -5.85 32.56
C ASN A 102 -2.68 -7.03 31.72
N GLU A 103 -3.28 -8.20 31.94
CA GLU A 103 -2.90 -9.40 31.19
C GLU A 103 -3.20 -9.24 29.69
N GLY A 104 -4.34 -8.68 29.37
CA GLY A 104 -4.70 -8.45 27.97
C GLY A 104 -3.73 -7.49 27.30
N ILE A 105 -3.31 -6.45 28.02
CA ILE A 105 -2.37 -5.48 27.49
C ILE A 105 -0.99 -6.13 27.26
N GLU A 106 -0.57 -6.94 28.19
CA GLU A 106 0.73 -7.62 28.08
C GLU A 106 0.76 -8.56 26.87
N VAL A 107 -0.30 -9.35 26.70
CA VAL A 107 -0.39 -10.26 25.57
C VAL A 107 -0.35 -9.49 24.26
N ALA A 108 -1.08 -8.38 24.15
CA ALA A 108 -1.09 -7.57 22.96
C ALA A 108 0.32 -7.03 22.66
N ASN A 109 1.03 -6.57 23.68
CA ASN A 109 2.38 -6.05 23.50
C ASN A 109 3.32 -7.14 23.02
N GLU A 110 3.22 -8.33 23.58
CA GLU A 110 4.06 -9.45 23.17
C GLU A 110 3.82 -9.80 21.70
N MET A 111 2.59 -9.77 21.26
CA MET A 111 2.28 -10.10 19.88
C MET A 111 2.75 -9.03 18.90
N ILE A 112 2.83 -7.80 19.34
CA ILE A 112 3.31 -6.71 18.49
C ILE A 112 4.83 -6.69 18.42
N LEU A 113 5.47 -7.03 19.49
CA LEU A 113 6.92 -7.09 19.54
C LEU A 113 7.47 -8.34 18.87
#